data_9ce07f4d52d6482ed53f7e90ba3f6c48
#
_entry.id   9ce07f4d52d6482ed53f7e90ba3f6c48
#
_cell.length_a   1.000
_cell.length_b   1.000
_cell.length_c   1.000
_cell.angle_alpha   90.00
_cell.angle_beta   90.00
_cell.angle_gamma   90.00
#
_symmetry.space_group_name_H-M   'P 1'
#
loop_
_entity.id
_entity.type
_entity.pdbx_description
1 polymer ?
#
loop_
_entity_poly.entity_id
_entity_poly.type
_entity_poly.pdbx_seq_one_letter_code
_entity_poly.pdbx_strand_id
1 'polypeptide(L)'
;MMKNERGSALIVSLMAMLLLSALGLALMLTTTTETKIAGNFTGSKEAMYAADAAIERAVQDVLTVADWNAMLDGSARSAFVDGPPSGNRTIGSLTFDIGHATNLMNCGKTAGCSESDMDLLSDERQWGENNPRWQLFAYGPVNDMIPTGTLNSPLYVIVWVADDPSENDNDPTKDGNLSTNPGLGVITLRAAAYGANGISRVIDVTLARTDSTEIERGYTGQRGQDEQNRRARKAAVQTPGGTLTRSELTIQ
;
A
#
# COMPACT_ATOMS: atom_id res chain seq x y z
N MET A 1 -50.63 57.88 28.24
CA MET A 1 -49.24 57.61 28.67
C MET A 1 -48.61 56.65 27.64
N MET A 2 -47.92 57.13 26.63
CA MET A 2 -47.11 56.29 25.72
C MET A 2 -45.77 55.99 26.43
N LYS A 3 -45.65 54.79 26.97
CA LYS A 3 -44.41 54.29 27.56
C LYS A 3 -43.32 54.27 26.48
N ASN A 4 -42.13 54.70 26.83
CA ASN A 4 -40.94 54.81 25.99
C ASN A 4 -40.50 53.41 25.50
N GLU A 5 -40.99 52.88 24.40
CA GLU A 5 -40.68 51.58 23.81
C GLU A 5 -39.41 51.60 22.94
N ARG A 6 -38.81 52.76 22.76
CA ARG A 6 -37.62 52.98 21.90
C ARG A 6 -36.36 52.23 22.41
N GLY A 7 -36.24 52.03 23.74
CA GLY A 7 -35.11 51.31 24.32
C GLY A 7 -35.20 49.79 24.17
N SER A 8 -36.41 49.20 24.20
CA SER A 8 -36.60 47.78 24.04
C SER A 8 -36.38 47.29 22.60
N ALA A 9 -36.77 48.10 21.61
CA ALA A 9 -36.53 47.78 20.22
C ALA A 9 -35.02 47.69 19.87
N LEU A 10 -34.21 48.58 20.46
CA LEU A 10 -32.76 48.55 20.27
C LEU A 10 -32.13 47.30 20.88
N ILE A 11 -32.56 46.89 22.06
CA ILE A 11 -32.07 45.67 22.72
C ILE A 11 -32.43 44.43 21.91
N VAL A 12 -33.67 44.32 21.42
CA VAL A 12 -34.12 43.21 20.59
C VAL A 12 -33.36 43.11 19.27
N SER A 13 -33.12 44.29 18.61
CA SER A 13 -32.34 44.32 17.36
C SER A 13 -30.88 43.88 17.60
N LEU A 14 -30.25 44.28 18.69
CA LEU A 14 -28.91 43.90 19.06
C LEU A 14 -28.81 42.39 19.39
N MET A 15 -29.79 41.84 20.11
CA MET A 15 -29.87 40.41 20.37
C MET A 15 -30.07 39.61 19.08
N ALA A 16 -30.92 40.10 18.18
CA ALA A 16 -31.13 39.46 16.89
C ALA A 16 -29.85 39.42 16.02
N MET A 17 -29.09 40.55 15.97
CA MET A 17 -27.81 40.62 15.28
C MET A 17 -26.77 39.68 15.88
N LEU A 18 -26.68 39.60 17.22
CA LEU A 18 -25.80 38.66 17.90
C LEU A 18 -26.14 37.21 17.59
N LEU A 19 -27.41 36.89 17.59
CA LEU A 19 -27.89 35.53 17.30
C LEU A 19 -27.61 35.14 15.83
N LEU A 20 -27.85 36.04 14.87
CA LEU A 20 -27.52 35.84 13.47
C LEU A 20 -26.02 35.69 13.24
N SER A 21 -25.21 36.49 13.94
CA SER A 21 -23.75 36.36 13.85
C SER A 21 -23.25 35.06 14.43
N ALA A 22 -23.81 34.59 15.57
CA ALA A 22 -23.47 33.32 16.16
C ALA A 22 -23.85 32.11 15.24
N LEU A 23 -25.01 32.17 14.62
CA LEU A 23 -25.45 31.17 13.65
C LEU A 23 -24.56 31.18 12.42
N GLY A 24 -24.17 32.33 11.89
CA GLY A 24 -23.26 32.47 10.75
C GLY A 24 -21.88 31.84 11.04
N LEU A 25 -21.31 32.11 12.22
CA LEU A 25 -20.07 31.50 12.66
C LEU A 25 -20.18 29.98 12.83
N ALA A 26 -21.26 29.50 13.41
CA ALA A 26 -21.51 28.07 13.57
C ALA A 26 -21.57 27.34 12.22
N LEU A 27 -22.30 27.90 11.25
CA LEU A 27 -22.38 27.37 9.89
C LEU A 27 -21.01 27.36 9.19
N MET A 28 -20.22 28.43 9.33
CA MET A 28 -18.90 28.51 8.75
C MET A 28 -17.96 27.43 9.31
N LEU A 29 -17.99 27.18 10.62
CA LEU A 29 -17.19 26.14 11.26
C LEU A 29 -17.60 24.76 10.77
N THR A 30 -18.91 24.48 10.68
CA THR A 30 -19.44 23.21 10.18
C THR A 30 -18.99 22.96 8.75
N THR A 31 -19.18 23.93 7.86
CA THR A 31 -18.78 23.80 6.44
C THR A 31 -17.28 23.58 6.27
N THR A 32 -16.46 24.27 7.08
CA THR A 32 -15.00 24.07 7.04
C THR A 32 -14.61 22.66 7.47
N THR A 33 -15.27 22.12 8.49
CA THR A 33 -15.02 20.76 8.98
C THR A 33 -15.44 19.73 7.93
N GLU A 34 -16.62 19.88 7.34
CA GLU A 34 -17.12 19.00 6.26
C GLU A 34 -16.18 19.00 5.05
N THR A 35 -15.69 20.17 4.64
CA THR A 35 -14.73 20.26 3.53
C THR A 35 -13.42 19.52 3.83
N LYS A 36 -12.90 19.61 5.06
CA LYS A 36 -11.71 18.88 5.48
C LYS A 36 -11.94 17.38 5.49
N ILE A 37 -13.08 16.92 6.01
CA ILE A 37 -13.45 15.50 6.03
C ILE A 37 -13.56 14.96 4.60
N ALA A 38 -14.25 15.68 3.72
CA ALA A 38 -14.40 15.31 2.32
C ALA A 38 -13.05 15.24 1.59
N GLY A 39 -12.17 16.22 1.82
CA GLY A 39 -10.81 16.25 1.27
C GLY A 39 -9.97 15.06 1.75
N ASN A 40 -9.98 14.77 3.05
CA ASN A 40 -9.27 13.63 3.61
C ASN A 40 -9.80 12.28 3.09
N PHE A 41 -11.11 12.17 2.93
CA PHE A 41 -11.73 10.96 2.39
C PHE A 41 -11.34 10.73 0.92
N THR A 42 -11.40 11.78 0.10
CA THR A 42 -10.99 11.71 -1.31
C THR A 42 -9.51 11.35 -1.44
N GLY A 43 -8.63 12.05 -0.72
CA GLY A 43 -7.20 11.75 -0.74
C GLY A 43 -6.86 10.35 -0.22
N SER A 44 -7.59 9.87 0.78
CA SER A 44 -7.45 8.50 1.29
C SER A 44 -7.84 7.45 0.24
N LYS A 45 -8.91 7.67 -0.52
CA LYS A 45 -9.31 6.78 -1.63
C LYS A 45 -8.31 6.82 -2.77
N GLU A 46 -7.85 8.00 -3.14
CA GLU A 46 -6.82 8.16 -4.17
C GLU A 46 -5.54 7.42 -3.78
N ALA A 47 -5.08 7.54 -2.53
CA ALA A 47 -3.93 6.81 -2.02
C ALA A 47 -4.14 5.27 -2.06
N MET A 48 -5.35 4.79 -1.77
CA MET A 48 -5.67 3.37 -1.87
C MET A 48 -5.54 2.87 -3.31
N TYR A 49 -6.13 3.59 -4.28
CA TYR A 49 -6.02 3.22 -5.69
C TYR A 49 -4.59 3.35 -6.23
N ALA A 50 -3.82 4.31 -5.72
CA ALA A 50 -2.42 4.45 -6.09
C ALA A 50 -1.57 3.27 -5.57
N ALA A 51 -1.81 2.81 -4.35
CA ALA A 51 -1.14 1.62 -3.80
C ALA A 51 -1.53 0.35 -4.57
N ASP A 52 -2.81 0.19 -4.92
CA ASP A 52 -3.31 -0.92 -5.72
C ASP A 52 -2.66 -0.93 -7.12
N ALA A 53 -2.64 0.21 -7.81
CA ALA A 53 -1.97 0.34 -9.10
C ALA A 53 -0.46 0.08 -9.02
N ALA A 54 0.19 0.42 -7.89
CA ALA A 54 1.59 0.12 -7.67
C ALA A 54 1.83 -1.39 -7.50
N ILE A 55 0.93 -2.11 -6.83
CA ILE A 55 0.96 -3.58 -6.77
C ILE A 55 0.83 -4.18 -8.16
N GLU A 56 -0.16 -3.76 -8.94
CA GLU A 56 -0.36 -4.25 -10.31
C GLU A 56 0.87 -4.01 -11.18
N ARG A 57 1.49 -2.85 -11.07
CA ARG A 57 2.74 -2.53 -11.75
C ARG A 57 3.89 -3.44 -11.29
N ALA A 58 4.04 -3.63 -9.97
CA ALA A 58 5.06 -4.49 -9.42
C ALA A 58 4.87 -5.96 -9.86
N VAL A 59 3.64 -6.46 -9.88
CA VAL A 59 3.31 -7.80 -10.39
C VAL A 59 3.78 -7.98 -11.85
N GLN A 60 3.55 -6.99 -12.71
CA GLN A 60 4.04 -7.05 -14.09
C GLN A 60 5.56 -7.18 -14.17
N ASP A 61 6.28 -6.47 -13.31
CA ASP A 61 7.73 -6.55 -13.28
C ASP A 61 8.22 -7.88 -12.65
N VAL A 62 7.55 -8.40 -11.61
CA VAL A 62 7.82 -9.72 -11.02
C VAL A 62 7.70 -10.84 -12.05
N LEU A 63 6.75 -10.74 -12.99
CA LEU A 63 6.62 -11.72 -14.10
C LEU A 63 7.87 -11.82 -14.98
N THR A 64 8.68 -10.77 -15.03
CA THR A 64 9.91 -10.73 -15.83
C THR A 64 11.13 -11.26 -15.07
N VAL A 65 11.05 -11.44 -13.75
CA VAL A 65 12.15 -11.92 -12.91
C VAL A 65 12.10 -13.44 -12.85
N ALA A 66 13.11 -14.09 -13.41
CA ALA A 66 13.19 -15.55 -13.47
C ALA A 66 13.49 -16.19 -12.11
N ASP A 67 14.36 -15.55 -11.32
CA ASP A 67 14.78 -15.99 -10.00
C ASP A 67 14.29 -14.99 -8.94
N TRP A 68 13.38 -15.41 -8.09
CA TRP A 68 12.82 -14.57 -7.04
C TRP A 68 13.81 -14.27 -5.91
N ASN A 69 14.81 -15.12 -5.72
CA ASN A 69 15.89 -14.85 -4.77
C ASN A 69 16.56 -13.50 -5.02
N ALA A 70 16.69 -13.12 -6.31
CA ALA A 70 17.26 -11.83 -6.68
C ALA A 70 16.40 -10.61 -6.24
N MET A 71 15.10 -10.80 -6.03
CA MET A 71 14.24 -9.76 -5.44
C MET A 71 14.35 -9.75 -3.92
N LEU A 72 14.43 -10.93 -3.29
CA LEU A 72 14.50 -11.09 -1.85
C LEU A 72 15.84 -10.64 -1.27
N ASP A 73 16.93 -10.75 -2.03
CA ASP A 73 18.24 -10.21 -1.66
C ASP A 73 18.46 -8.75 -2.06
N GLY A 74 17.47 -8.15 -2.78
CA GLY A 74 17.49 -6.76 -3.23
C GLY A 74 18.38 -6.48 -4.44
N SER A 75 18.92 -7.49 -5.12
CA SER A 75 19.74 -7.34 -6.34
C SER A 75 18.89 -7.07 -7.58
N ALA A 76 17.65 -7.56 -7.65
CA ALA A 76 16.70 -7.26 -8.70
C ALA A 76 15.62 -6.27 -8.20
N ARG A 77 15.34 -5.28 -9.03
CA ARG A 77 14.31 -4.25 -8.77
C ARG A 77 13.45 -4.06 -10.00
N SER A 78 12.27 -3.47 -9.78
CA SER A 78 11.39 -3.00 -10.84
C SER A 78 12.07 -1.96 -11.74
N ALA A 79 11.60 -1.85 -12.97
CA ALA A 79 11.95 -0.74 -13.85
C ALA A 79 11.36 0.61 -13.38
N PHE A 80 10.36 0.56 -12.51
CA PHE A 80 9.74 1.73 -11.90
C PHE A 80 10.48 2.11 -10.60
N VAL A 81 11.58 2.85 -10.75
CA VAL A 81 12.40 3.34 -9.63
C VAL A 81 12.77 4.81 -9.84
N ASP A 82 12.59 5.61 -8.80
CA ASP A 82 12.96 7.02 -8.74
C ASP A 82 14.32 7.19 -8.07
N GLY A 83 15.41 6.95 -8.83
CA GLY A 83 16.77 7.15 -8.38
C GLY A 83 17.27 6.10 -7.37
N PRO A 84 18.20 6.46 -6.46
CA PRO A 84 18.82 5.52 -5.54
C PRO A 84 17.83 5.02 -4.46
N PRO A 85 18.06 3.83 -3.87
CA PRO A 85 17.16 3.21 -2.89
C PRO A 85 17.18 3.88 -1.50
N SER A 86 17.83 5.00 -1.39
CA SER A 86 17.95 5.77 -0.15
C SER A 86 17.91 7.26 -0.45
N GLY A 87 17.75 8.06 0.60
CA GLY A 87 17.73 9.51 0.51
C GLY A 87 16.33 10.11 0.44
N ASN A 88 16.30 11.42 0.58
CA ASN A 88 15.06 12.17 0.72
C ASN A 88 14.28 12.25 -0.60
N ARG A 89 12.97 12.08 -0.49
CA ARG A 89 11.97 12.35 -1.52
C ARG A 89 11.03 13.43 -1.03
N THR A 90 10.66 14.33 -1.94
CA THR A 90 9.73 15.43 -1.62
C THR A 90 8.53 15.39 -2.53
N ILE A 91 7.34 15.41 -1.93
CA ILE A 91 6.05 15.42 -2.62
C ILE A 91 5.22 16.56 -2.04
N GLY A 92 5.08 17.64 -2.77
CA GLY A 92 4.45 18.84 -2.25
C GLY A 92 5.16 19.33 -0.99
N SER A 93 4.48 19.29 0.16
CA SER A 93 5.02 19.65 1.47
C SER A 93 5.59 18.48 2.27
N LEU A 94 5.43 17.25 1.79
CA LEU A 94 5.91 16.05 2.46
C LEU A 94 7.35 15.74 2.02
N THR A 95 8.27 15.62 2.98
CA THR A 95 9.62 15.11 2.74
C THR A 95 9.83 13.89 3.62
N PHE A 96 10.32 12.79 3.04
CA PHE A 96 10.62 11.56 3.75
C PHE A 96 11.84 10.86 3.12
N ASP A 97 12.51 10.04 3.89
CA ASP A 97 13.63 9.22 3.43
C ASP A 97 13.16 7.79 3.17
N ILE A 98 13.43 7.29 1.95
CA ILE A 98 13.01 5.93 1.54
C ILE A 98 13.74 4.85 2.36
N GLY A 99 15.02 5.06 2.65
CA GLY A 99 15.80 4.13 3.48
C GLY A 99 15.24 4.06 4.90
N HIS A 100 14.87 5.21 5.48
CA HIS A 100 14.18 5.24 6.79
C HIS A 100 12.84 4.49 6.75
N ALA A 101 12.05 4.67 5.70
CA ALA A 101 10.79 3.95 5.54
C ALA A 101 11.01 2.43 5.50
N THR A 102 12.03 1.96 4.79
CA THR A 102 12.39 0.54 4.73
C THR A 102 12.91 0.01 6.07
N ASN A 103 13.75 0.79 6.77
CA ASN A 103 14.25 0.41 8.09
C ASN A 103 13.11 0.34 9.14
N LEU A 104 12.17 1.27 9.11
CA LEU A 104 11.00 1.23 9.98
C LEU A 104 10.19 -0.04 9.77
N MET A 105 10.08 -0.53 8.53
CA MET A 105 9.41 -1.79 8.23
C MET A 105 10.18 -3.00 8.73
N ASN A 106 11.50 -2.98 8.60
CA ASN A 106 12.34 -4.13 8.95
C ASN A 106 12.65 -4.23 10.44
N CYS A 107 12.76 -3.11 11.16
CA CYS A 107 13.19 -3.13 12.56
C CYS A 107 12.62 -1.99 13.43
N GLY A 108 11.66 -1.21 12.93
CA GLY A 108 11.06 -0.10 13.70
C GLY A 108 11.99 1.07 14.00
N LYS A 109 13.19 1.10 13.38
CA LYS A 109 14.20 2.14 13.57
C LYS A 109 14.36 2.96 12.29
N THR A 110 14.77 4.22 12.41
CA THR A 110 15.12 5.04 11.25
C THR A 110 16.55 4.85 10.80
N ALA A 111 17.45 4.40 11.71
CA ALA A 111 18.81 4.00 11.39
C ALA A 111 18.87 2.55 10.89
N GLY A 112 20.01 2.13 10.35
CA GLY A 112 20.17 0.76 9.83
C GLY A 112 19.78 -0.32 10.83
N CYS A 113 19.15 -1.36 10.34
CA CYS A 113 18.75 -2.55 11.11
C CYS A 113 19.93 -3.54 11.19
N SER A 114 20.15 -4.14 12.34
CA SER A 114 20.97 -5.34 12.47
C SER A 114 20.11 -6.59 12.26
N GLU A 115 20.72 -7.74 11.96
CA GLU A 115 20.01 -9.01 11.83
C GLU A 115 19.18 -9.30 13.09
N SER A 116 19.79 -9.15 14.27
CA SER A 116 19.10 -9.35 15.55
C SER A 116 17.92 -8.39 15.76
N ASP A 117 18.00 -7.17 15.24
CA ASP A 117 16.87 -6.24 15.31
C ASP A 117 15.69 -6.73 14.45
N MET A 118 16.00 -7.26 13.27
CA MET A 118 15.02 -7.76 12.34
C MET A 118 14.38 -9.07 12.81
N ASP A 119 15.14 -9.93 13.50
CA ASP A 119 14.63 -11.17 14.08
C ASP A 119 13.66 -10.92 15.25
N LEU A 120 13.87 -9.84 15.98
CA LEU A 120 13.07 -9.52 17.17
C LEU A 120 11.81 -8.72 16.84
N LEU A 121 11.79 -8.04 15.68
CA LEU A 121 10.70 -7.14 15.40
C LEU A 121 9.62 -7.76 14.53
N SER A 122 8.56 -8.23 15.14
CA SER A 122 7.26 -8.01 14.58
C SER A 122 6.22 -8.08 15.68
N ASP A 123 5.48 -7.02 15.86
CA ASP A 123 4.33 -6.99 16.75
C ASP A 123 3.26 -8.01 16.31
N GLU A 124 3.25 -8.35 15.01
CA GLU A 124 2.30 -9.29 14.43
C GLU A 124 2.86 -10.70 14.26
N ARG A 125 4.18 -10.87 14.20
CA ARG A 125 4.82 -12.12 13.74
C ARG A 125 6.20 -12.28 14.39
N GLN A 126 6.30 -13.12 15.38
CA GLN A 126 7.56 -13.43 16.04
C GLN A 126 8.13 -14.75 15.53
N TRP A 127 8.63 -14.74 14.29
CA TRP A 127 9.18 -15.94 13.66
C TRP A 127 10.71 -16.02 13.69
N GLY A 128 11.35 -15.09 14.43
CA GLY A 128 12.80 -15.09 14.60
C GLY A 128 13.52 -14.91 13.25
N GLU A 129 14.36 -15.86 12.89
CA GLU A 129 15.15 -15.83 11.67
C GLU A 129 14.31 -15.80 10.39
N ASN A 130 13.07 -16.33 10.43
CA ASN A 130 12.10 -16.29 9.32
C ASN A 130 11.25 -15.03 9.27
N ASN A 131 11.54 -14.01 10.07
CA ASN A 131 10.85 -12.74 9.92
C ASN A 131 11.11 -12.14 8.53
N PRO A 132 10.08 -11.65 7.83
CA PRO A 132 10.24 -11.07 6.51
C PRO A 132 11.32 -9.97 6.48
N ARG A 133 12.20 -10.04 5.50
CA ARG A 133 13.20 -9.00 5.21
C ARG A 133 12.69 -8.17 4.03
N TRP A 134 12.06 -7.06 4.35
CA TRP A 134 11.48 -6.19 3.33
C TRP A 134 12.55 -5.52 2.48
N GLN A 135 12.58 -5.86 1.20
CA GLN A 135 13.44 -5.27 0.20
C GLN A 135 12.68 -4.27 -0.66
N LEU A 136 13.32 -3.14 -0.94
CA LEU A 136 12.74 -2.11 -1.79
C LEU A 136 12.72 -2.57 -3.24
N PHE A 137 11.52 -2.74 -3.81
CA PHE A 137 11.36 -3.29 -5.16
C PHE A 137 11.00 -2.23 -6.20
N ALA A 138 9.93 -1.45 -5.99
CA ALA A 138 9.45 -0.41 -6.89
C ALA A 138 9.11 0.86 -6.11
N TYR A 139 9.43 2.04 -6.63
CA TYR A 139 9.11 3.29 -5.97
C TYR A 139 9.22 4.49 -6.91
N GLY A 140 8.36 5.45 -6.73
CA GLY A 140 8.35 6.67 -7.51
C GLY A 140 7.07 7.49 -7.38
N PRO A 141 7.04 8.68 -7.99
CA PRO A 141 5.81 9.44 -8.14
C PRO A 141 4.78 8.67 -8.97
N VAL A 142 3.52 8.72 -8.57
CA VAL A 142 2.44 8.05 -9.32
C VAL A 142 2.36 8.53 -10.77
N ASN A 143 2.72 9.78 -11.02
CA ASN A 143 2.78 10.35 -12.38
C ASN A 143 3.71 9.59 -13.32
N ASP A 144 4.77 9.00 -12.80
CA ASP A 144 5.81 8.31 -13.57
C ASP A 144 5.55 6.81 -13.72
N MET A 145 4.47 6.31 -13.09
CA MET A 145 4.13 4.89 -13.11
C MET A 145 3.78 4.39 -14.52
N ILE A 146 3.18 5.25 -15.34
CA ILE A 146 2.81 4.94 -16.71
C ILE A 146 3.62 5.85 -17.66
N PRO A 147 4.65 5.34 -18.36
CA PRO A 147 5.55 6.17 -19.17
C PRO A 147 4.87 6.96 -20.29
N THR A 148 3.74 6.47 -20.79
CA THR A 148 2.99 7.07 -21.91
C THR A 148 1.68 7.71 -21.49
N GLY A 149 1.35 7.69 -20.21
CA GLY A 149 0.10 8.21 -19.66
C GLY A 149 0.23 9.62 -19.11
N THR A 150 -0.90 10.29 -18.97
CA THR A 150 -1.02 11.57 -18.26
C THR A 150 -1.75 11.31 -16.94
N LEU A 151 -1.08 10.70 -15.99
CA LEU A 151 -1.55 10.67 -14.61
C LEU A 151 -1.15 11.99 -13.94
N ASN A 152 -2.08 12.60 -13.24
CA ASN A 152 -1.80 13.79 -12.44
C ASN A 152 -2.23 13.51 -10.99
N SER A 153 -1.33 12.91 -10.22
CA SER A 153 -1.56 12.59 -8.82
C SER A 153 -0.39 13.08 -7.97
N PRO A 154 -0.65 13.81 -6.88
CA PRO A 154 0.39 14.28 -5.97
C PRO A 154 0.85 13.19 -4.99
N LEU A 155 0.77 11.93 -5.37
CA LEU A 155 1.10 10.81 -4.52
C LEU A 155 2.43 10.18 -4.92
N TYR A 156 3.09 9.58 -3.95
CA TYR A 156 4.28 8.76 -4.12
C TYR A 156 3.99 7.35 -3.62
N VAL A 157 4.45 6.36 -4.36
CA VAL A 157 4.25 4.97 -4.00
C VAL A 157 5.58 4.27 -3.77
N ILE A 158 5.57 3.34 -2.83
CA ILE A 158 6.70 2.46 -2.55
C ILE A 158 6.15 1.04 -2.47
N VAL A 159 6.81 0.12 -3.14
CA VAL A 159 6.52 -1.31 -3.05
C VAL A 159 7.75 -2.04 -2.53
N TRP A 160 7.55 -2.79 -1.47
CA TRP A 160 8.54 -3.70 -0.92
C TRP A 160 8.13 -5.14 -1.24
N VAL A 161 9.12 -6.00 -1.32
CA VAL A 161 8.98 -7.44 -1.44
C VAL A 161 9.63 -8.11 -0.24
N ALA A 162 9.05 -9.17 0.24
CA ALA A 162 9.60 -10.03 1.25
C ALA A 162 9.18 -11.47 1.01
N ASP A 163 9.92 -12.38 1.59
CA ASP A 163 9.61 -13.79 1.57
C ASP A 163 8.34 -14.13 2.34
N ASP A 164 7.71 -15.28 2.06
CA ASP A 164 6.56 -15.76 2.81
C ASP A 164 7.02 -16.33 4.16
N PRO A 165 6.60 -15.73 5.27
CA PRO A 165 6.98 -16.20 6.59
C PRO A 165 6.42 -17.58 6.97
N SER A 166 5.61 -18.22 6.13
CA SER A 166 5.19 -19.61 6.34
C SER A 166 6.28 -20.61 5.98
N GLU A 167 7.35 -20.18 5.33
CA GLU A 167 8.57 -20.97 5.19
C GLU A 167 9.25 -21.19 6.53
N ASN A 168 10.02 -22.27 6.62
CA ASN A 168 10.72 -22.65 7.83
C ASN A 168 12.18 -23.04 7.58
N ASP A 169 12.75 -22.49 6.53
CA ASP A 169 14.15 -22.72 6.16
C ASP A 169 15.14 -21.80 6.88
N ASN A 170 14.65 -20.79 7.63
CA ASN A 170 15.41 -19.77 8.35
C ASN A 170 16.29 -18.90 7.43
N ASP A 171 15.89 -18.73 6.17
CA ASP A 171 16.57 -17.85 5.22
C ASP A 171 15.58 -16.91 4.51
N PRO A 172 15.15 -15.81 5.15
CA PRO A 172 14.16 -14.87 4.60
C PRO A 172 14.65 -14.06 3.39
N THR A 173 15.84 -14.36 2.89
CA THR A 173 16.42 -13.75 1.67
C THR A 173 16.31 -14.68 0.46
N LYS A 174 15.75 -15.86 0.65
CA LYS A 174 15.55 -16.86 -0.41
C LYS A 174 14.15 -17.44 -0.38
N ASP A 175 13.55 -17.51 -1.55
CA ASP A 175 12.40 -18.37 -1.80
C ASP A 175 12.89 -19.82 -1.70
N GLY A 176 12.44 -20.58 -0.72
CA GLY A 176 12.94 -21.90 -0.37
C GLY A 176 12.99 -22.83 -1.57
N ASN A 177 14.01 -23.67 -1.64
CA ASN A 177 14.26 -24.55 -2.80
C ASN A 177 13.85 -26.02 -2.58
N LEU A 178 13.27 -26.34 -1.43
CA LEU A 178 12.83 -27.70 -1.10
C LEU A 178 11.33 -27.83 -1.35
N SER A 179 10.95 -28.84 -2.12
CA SER A 179 9.53 -29.12 -2.44
C SER A 179 8.67 -29.45 -1.21
N THR A 180 9.29 -29.67 -0.06
CA THR A 180 8.64 -29.90 1.23
C THR A 180 8.44 -28.61 2.03
N ASN A 181 9.04 -27.50 1.58
CA ASN A 181 8.88 -26.20 2.23
C ASN A 181 7.51 -25.61 1.86
N PRO A 182 6.66 -25.27 2.83
CA PRO A 182 5.28 -24.85 2.55
C PRO A 182 5.16 -23.51 1.84
N GLY A 183 6.18 -22.66 1.86
CA GLY A 183 6.19 -21.32 1.26
C GLY A 183 6.85 -21.24 -0.11
N LEU A 184 7.48 -22.30 -0.60
CA LEU A 184 8.19 -22.31 -1.89
C LEU A 184 7.34 -21.73 -3.03
N GLY A 185 7.88 -20.72 -3.71
CA GLY A 185 7.21 -20.03 -4.80
C GLY A 185 6.15 -19.02 -4.33
N VAL A 186 6.24 -18.56 -3.09
CA VAL A 186 5.31 -17.58 -2.50
C VAL A 186 6.09 -16.41 -1.94
N ILE A 187 5.73 -15.19 -2.35
CA ILE A 187 6.31 -13.94 -1.83
C ILE A 187 5.21 -12.99 -1.41
N THR A 188 5.53 -12.05 -0.55
CA THR A 188 4.63 -10.98 -0.14
C THR A 188 5.08 -9.64 -0.71
N LEU A 189 4.15 -8.92 -1.33
CA LEU A 189 4.34 -7.53 -1.73
C LEU A 189 3.58 -6.62 -0.78
N ARG A 190 4.21 -5.54 -0.35
CA ARG A 190 3.59 -4.45 0.41
C ARG A 190 3.74 -3.16 -0.36
N ALA A 191 2.62 -2.55 -0.73
CA ALA A 191 2.61 -1.24 -1.35
C ALA A 191 2.11 -0.19 -0.37
N ALA A 192 2.82 0.92 -0.29
CA ALA A 192 2.39 2.10 0.45
C ALA A 192 2.31 3.31 -0.47
N ALA A 193 1.21 4.03 -0.41
CA ALA A 193 1.05 5.32 -1.07
C ALA A 193 1.09 6.44 -0.03
N TYR A 194 1.87 7.47 -0.31
CA TYR A 194 2.06 8.63 0.54
C TYR A 194 1.64 9.90 -0.18
N GLY A 195 0.97 10.78 0.53
CA GLY A 195 0.51 12.06 0.01
C GLY A 195 0.70 13.20 1.00
N ALA A 196 0.36 14.41 0.58
CA ALA A 196 0.37 15.58 1.45
C ALA A 196 -0.59 15.40 2.64
N ASN A 197 -0.39 16.21 3.68
CA ASN A 197 -1.23 16.23 4.90
C ASN A 197 -1.28 14.89 5.66
N GLY A 198 -0.24 14.04 5.54
CA GLY A 198 -0.16 12.76 6.24
C GLY A 198 -1.08 11.67 5.67
N ILE A 199 -1.56 11.84 4.45
CA ILE A 199 -2.32 10.78 3.77
C ILE A 199 -1.39 9.62 3.51
N SER A 200 -1.76 8.43 3.97
CA SER A 200 -1.08 7.18 3.64
C SER A 200 -2.06 6.02 3.57
N ARG A 201 -1.78 5.06 2.69
CA ARG A 201 -2.49 3.79 2.58
C ARG A 201 -1.49 2.70 2.26
N VAL A 202 -1.73 1.54 2.86
CA VAL A 202 -0.89 0.35 2.69
C VAL A 202 -1.78 -0.80 2.24
N ILE A 203 -1.28 -1.59 1.30
CA ILE A 203 -1.92 -2.82 0.79
C ILE A 203 -0.88 -3.91 0.81
N ASP A 204 -1.23 -5.07 1.34
CA ASP A 204 -0.42 -6.27 1.33
C ASP A 204 -1.05 -7.31 0.41
N VAL A 205 -0.22 -7.93 -0.43
CA VAL A 205 -0.65 -8.97 -1.38
C VAL A 205 0.37 -10.10 -1.35
N THR A 206 -0.10 -11.33 -1.23
CA THR A 206 0.72 -12.52 -1.38
C THR A 206 0.64 -13.02 -2.82
N LEU A 207 1.78 -13.20 -3.46
CA LEU A 207 1.91 -13.76 -4.80
C LEU A 207 2.43 -15.19 -4.70
N ALA A 208 1.80 -16.10 -5.44
CA ALA A 208 2.26 -17.47 -5.56
C ALA A 208 2.61 -17.79 -7.01
N ARG A 209 3.80 -18.38 -7.22
CA ARG A 209 4.18 -18.97 -8.50
C ARG A 209 3.42 -20.26 -8.73
N THR A 210 2.87 -20.44 -9.91
CA THR A 210 2.21 -21.70 -10.29
C THR A 210 2.73 -22.17 -11.63
N ASP A 211 3.04 -23.46 -11.71
CA ASP A 211 3.41 -24.12 -12.95
C ASP A 211 2.18 -24.66 -13.69
N SER A 212 1.01 -24.56 -13.06
CA SER A 212 -0.25 -25.05 -13.61
C SER A 212 -0.86 -24.01 -14.56
N THR A 213 -1.04 -24.41 -15.81
CA THR A 213 -1.87 -23.69 -16.79
C THR A 213 -3.36 -24.00 -16.60
N GLU A 214 -3.71 -24.83 -15.64
CA GLU A 214 -5.11 -25.11 -15.31
C GLU A 214 -5.74 -23.91 -14.64
N ILE A 215 -6.62 -23.24 -15.36
CA ILE A 215 -7.59 -22.32 -14.77
C ILE A 215 -8.40 -23.14 -13.79
N GLU A 216 -8.31 -22.88 -12.50
CA GLU A 216 -9.20 -23.48 -11.51
C GLU A 216 -10.64 -23.16 -11.92
N ARG A 217 -11.27 -24.12 -12.59
CA ARG A 217 -12.68 -24.01 -12.95
C ARG A 217 -13.47 -23.79 -11.68
N GLY A 218 -14.28 -22.77 -11.70
CA GLY A 218 -15.02 -22.24 -10.58
C GLY A 218 -15.53 -23.32 -9.64
N TYR A 219 -15.25 -23.15 -8.41
CA TYR A 219 -15.54 -24.06 -7.36
C TYR A 219 -17.05 -24.22 -7.15
N THR A 220 -17.57 -25.38 -7.40
CA THR A 220 -18.96 -25.74 -7.07
C THR A 220 -18.96 -26.71 -5.91
N GLY A 221 -19.06 -26.19 -4.69
CA GLY A 221 -19.17 -27.06 -3.52
C GLY A 221 -18.71 -26.37 -2.24
N GLN A 222 -19.26 -26.83 -1.15
CA GLN A 222 -18.91 -26.39 0.20
C GLN A 222 -17.59 -27.06 0.59
N ARG A 223 -16.50 -26.32 0.62
CA ARG A 223 -15.19 -26.80 1.06
C ARG A 223 -14.79 -26.16 2.36
N GLY A 224 -14.00 -26.87 3.13
CA GLY A 224 -13.57 -26.43 4.43
C GLY A 224 -12.65 -25.21 4.41
N GLN A 225 -12.43 -24.64 5.58
CA GLN A 225 -11.70 -23.41 5.81
C GLN A 225 -10.26 -23.42 5.27
N ASP A 226 -9.63 -24.60 5.26
CA ASP A 226 -8.27 -24.79 4.72
C ASP A 226 -8.16 -24.51 3.23
N GLU A 227 -9.22 -24.79 2.49
CA GLU A 227 -9.24 -24.56 1.06
C GLU A 227 -9.58 -23.11 0.69
N GLN A 228 -10.34 -22.42 1.54
CA GLN A 228 -10.53 -20.99 1.45
C GLN A 228 -9.20 -20.24 1.69
N ASN A 229 -8.41 -20.70 2.65
CA ASN A 229 -7.08 -20.16 2.91
C ASN A 229 -6.10 -20.39 1.75
N ARG A 230 -6.17 -21.54 1.09
CA ARG A 230 -5.39 -21.78 -0.15
C ARG A 230 -5.79 -20.85 -1.28
N ARG A 231 -7.07 -20.49 -1.41
CA ARG A 231 -7.54 -19.58 -2.44
C ARG A 231 -7.12 -18.14 -2.20
N ALA A 232 -7.13 -17.70 -0.96
CA ALA A 232 -6.65 -16.37 -0.59
C ALA A 232 -5.14 -16.17 -0.88
N ARG A 233 -4.40 -17.29 -1.01
CA ARG A 233 -2.96 -17.30 -1.33
C ARG A 233 -2.63 -17.37 -2.83
N LYS A 234 -3.63 -17.55 -3.69
CA LYS A 234 -3.42 -17.71 -5.13
C LYS A 234 -3.77 -16.44 -5.89
N ALA A 235 -2.96 -15.41 -5.81
CA ALA A 235 -2.76 -14.57 -6.96
C ALA A 235 -1.75 -15.30 -7.86
N ALA A 236 -2.23 -15.97 -8.90
CA ALA A 236 -1.37 -16.76 -9.75
C ALA A 236 -0.53 -15.85 -10.64
N VAL A 237 0.75 -15.80 -10.38
CA VAL A 237 1.74 -15.23 -11.29
C VAL A 237 2.28 -16.35 -12.13
N GLN A 238 2.14 -16.26 -13.44
CA GLN A 238 2.72 -17.25 -14.33
C GLN A 238 4.24 -17.17 -14.31
N THR A 239 4.88 -18.34 -14.28
CA THR A 239 6.33 -18.46 -14.42
C THR A 239 6.81 -17.84 -15.72
N PRO A 240 7.95 -17.09 -15.71
CA PRO A 240 8.59 -16.61 -16.92
C PRO A 240 8.87 -17.78 -17.88
N GLY A 241 8.32 -17.72 -19.07
CA GLY A 241 8.42 -18.78 -20.09
C GLY A 241 7.08 -19.34 -20.56
N GLY A 242 5.99 -19.16 -19.82
CA GLY A 242 4.63 -19.38 -20.29
C GLY A 242 4.08 -18.10 -20.90
N THR A 243 4.31 -17.84 -22.17
CA THR A 243 3.55 -16.82 -22.89
C THR A 243 2.13 -17.30 -23.04
N LEU A 244 1.16 -16.61 -22.43
CA LEU A 244 -0.25 -16.80 -22.78
C LEU A 244 -0.40 -16.58 -24.27
N THR A 245 -0.75 -17.63 -24.99
CA THR A 245 -1.09 -17.50 -26.40
C THR A 245 -2.46 -16.82 -26.50
N ARG A 246 -2.69 -16.09 -27.57
CA ARG A 246 -3.94 -15.34 -27.80
C ARG A 246 -5.18 -16.26 -27.76
N SER A 247 -5.02 -17.58 -27.98
CA SER A 247 -6.06 -18.60 -27.87
C SER A 247 -6.44 -18.94 -26.44
N GLU A 248 -5.54 -18.72 -25.47
CA GLU A 248 -5.81 -18.96 -24.03
C GLU A 248 -6.53 -17.79 -23.37
N LEU A 249 -6.54 -16.63 -24.03
CA LEU A 249 -7.26 -15.43 -23.58
C LEU A 249 -8.70 -15.34 -24.10
N THR A 250 -9.13 -16.23 -25.00
CA THR A 250 -10.53 -16.28 -25.47
C THR A 250 -11.38 -17.03 -24.49
N ILE A 251 -12.15 -16.26 -23.71
CA ILE A 251 -13.27 -16.78 -22.90
C ILE A 251 -14.31 -17.35 -23.88
N GLN A 252 -14.59 -18.62 -23.79
CA GLN A 252 -15.75 -19.25 -24.44
C GLN A 252 -17.02 -18.99 -23.61
#